data_d944334dfd62980d9bf8bf05eef17fcc
#
_entry.id   d944334dfd62980d9bf8bf05eef17fcc
#
_cell.length_a   1.000
_cell.length_b   1.000
_cell.length_c   1.000
_cell.angle_alpha   90.00
_cell.angle_beta   90.00
_cell.angle_gamma   90.00
#
_symmetry.space_group_name_H-M   'P 1'
#
loop_
_entity.id
_entity.type
_entity.pdbx_description
1 polymer ?
#
loop_
_entity_poly.entity_id
_entity_poly.type
_entity_poly.pdbx_seq_one_letter_code
_entity_poly.pdbx_strand_id
1 'polypeptide(L)'
;MSDSQHTIAGTVLTMPVRIRKADVHTAMFSVPADAAQRLVDYSGLQVCEFRPGRAVVNLMLARYIDGDLGKYHEFGTCVMVNPPGSDARGLKALGDAAAFIHHLPVDQSFTLEAGRTIWGFPKIMADFKVRDANPFTFDVSEGGSLIAGIEFHRGLPIPSLRPRSQVLKTYTFSEGTTREVPWEMRNSGVRFRPGGATLRLGDHPYAKELASLGLPKRAMVSGSVANVEMTFGDAHILR
;
A
#
# COMPACT_ATOMS: atom_id res chain seq x y z
N MET A 1 -18.05 -20.76 -0.33
CA MET A 1 -17.46 -19.83 0.66
C MET A 1 -18.63 -19.25 1.41
N SER A 2 -18.69 -19.38 2.73
CA SER A 2 -19.74 -18.72 3.52
C SER A 2 -19.48 -17.22 3.46
N ASP A 3 -20.47 -16.44 3.07
CA ASP A 3 -20.40 -14.99 3.09
C ASP A 3 -20.38 -14.54 4.55
N SER A 4 -19.18 -14.22 5.08
CA SER A 4 -19.06 -13.63 6.41
C SER A 4 -19.61 -12.21 6.39
N GLN A 5 -20.11 -11.75 7.54
CA GLN A 5 -20.66 -10.41 7.70
C GLN A 5 -19.98 -9.70 8.86
N HIS A 6 -19.68 -8.42 8.67
CA HIS A 6 -19.12 -7.53 9.67
C HIS A 6 -20.02 -6.30 9.84
N THR A 7 -20.33 -5.94 11.07
CA THR A 7 -21.08 -4.70 11.35
C THR A 7 -20.11 -3.58 11.68
N ILE A 8 -20.06 -2.57 10.83
CA ILE A 8 -19.15 -1.41 10.94
C ILE A 8 -19.99 -0.15 11.03
N ALA A 9 -19.86 0.63 12.10
CA ALA A 9 -20.64 1.86 12.33
C ALA A 9 -22.15 1.67 12.06
N GLY A 10 -22.72 0.52 12.44
CA GLY A 10 -24.13 0.18 12.21
C GLY A 10 -24.48 -0.30 10.79
N THR A 11 -23.52 -0.35 9.87
CA THR A 11 -23.71 -0.87 8.51
C THR A 11 -23.17 -2.30 8.42
N VAL A 12 -23.95 -3.21 7.85
CA VAL A 12 -23.52 -4.59 7.60
C VAL A 12 -22.76 -4.65 6.28
N LEU A 13 -21.48 -5.06 6.34
CA LEU A 13 -20.66 -5.39 5.17
C LEU A 13 -20.65 -6.90 4.99
N THR A 14 -20.95 -7.36 3.79
CA THR A 14 -20.85 -8.79 3.41
C THR A 14 -19.55 -9.01 2.64
N MET A 15 -18.78 -10.00 3.06
CA MET A 15 -17.55 -10.38 2.38
C MET A 15 -17.83 -11.20 1.11
N PRO A 16 -17.00 -11.07 0.08
CA PRO A 16 -15.82 -10.19 0.02
C PRO A 16 -16.20 -8.73 -0.25
N VAL A 17 -15.44 -7.79 0.32
CA VAL A 17 -15.56 -6.35 0.01
C VAL A 17 -15.06 -6.07 -1.40
N ARG A 18 -15.83 -5.32 -2.18
CA ARG A 18 -15.54 -5.02 -3.58
C ARG A 18 -15.28 -3.54 -3.79
N ILE A 19 -14.18 -3.25 -4.44
CA ILE A 19 -13.85 -1.96 -5.03
C ILE A 19 -14.06 -2.10 -6.54
N ARG A 20 -15.03 -1.38 -7.07
CA ARG A 20 -15.40 -1.45 -8.49
C ARG A 20 -14.60 -0.48 -9.36
N LYS A 21 -14.08 0.57 -8.75
CA LYS A 21 -13.23 1.54 -9.45
C LYS A 21 -12.28 2.25 -8.49
N ALA A 22 -10.99 2.21 -8.81
CA ALA A 22 -9.95 2.99 -8.16
C ALA A 22 -8.85 3.37 -9.15
N ASP A 23 -8.08 4.41 -8.81
CA ASP A 23 -6.81 4.75 -9.45
C ASP A 23 -5.70 4.62 -8.41
N VAL A 24 -4.54 4.10 -8.81
CA VAL A 24 -3.40 3.91 -7.92
C VAL A 24 -2.15 4.54 -8.52
N HIS A 25 -1.43 5.32 -7.70
CA HIS A 25 -0.08 5.81 -7.99
C HIS A 25 0.88 5.16 -7.01
N THR A 26 2.02 4.66 -7.49
CA THR A 26 2.97 3.91 -6.68
C THR A 26 4.40 4.36 -6.96
N ALA A 27 5.20 4.44 -5.90
CA ALA A 27 6.61 4.78 -5.97
C ALA A 27 7.42 3.80 -5.11
N MET A 28 8.32 3.05 -5.74
CA MET A 28 9.16 2.06 -5.10
C MET A 28 10.53 2.64 -4.82
N PHE A 29 10.98 2.52 -3.58
CA PHE A 29 12.25 3.03 -3.09
C PHE A 29 13.14 1.88 -2.65
N SER A 30 14.41 1.94 -3.03
CA SER A 30 15.44 1.04 -2.51
C SER A 30 15.99 1.60 -1.21
N VAL A 31 15.90 0.85 -0.13
CA VAL A 31 16.37 1.22 1.21
C VAL A 31 17.35 0.17 1.76
N PRO A 32 18.17 0.50 2.78
CA PRO A 32 18.93 -0.52 3.51
C PRO A 32 17.99 -1.59 4.07
N ALA A 33 18.33 -2.86 3.87
CA ALA A 33 17.49 -3.98 4.28
C ALA A 33 17.37 -4.07 5.80
N ASP A 34 18.44 -3.77 6.53
CA ASP A 34 18.44 -3.73 8.00
C ASP A 34 17.54 -2.63 8.58
N ALA A 35 17.46 -1.47 7.91
CA ALA A 35 16.54 -0.40 8.31
C ALA A 35 15.07 -0.83 8.07
N ALA A 36 14.77 -1.42 6.92
CA ALA A 36 13.45 -1.95 6.63
C ALA A 36 13.07 -3.11 7.58
N GLN A 37 14.04 -3.99 7.92
CA GLN A 37 13.80 -5.10 8.84
C GLN A 37 13.44 -4.60 10.24
N ARG A 38 14.19 -3.64 10.79
CA ARG A 38 13.87 -3.02 12.09
C ARG A 38 12.45 -2.45 12.14
N LEU A 39 11.97 -1.91 11.00
CA LEU A 39 10.61 -1.36 10.91
C LEU A 39 9.53 -2.44 11.02
N VAL A 40 9.80 -3.68 10.61
CA VAL A 40 8.81 -4.77 10.57
C VAL A 40 9.08 -5.90 11.57
N ASP A 41 10.15 -5.82 12.38
CA ASP A 41 10.58 -6.88 13.32
C ASP A 41 9.44 -7.36 14.23
N TYR A 42 8.59 -6.44 14.68
CA TYR A 42 7.45 -6.76 15.54
C TYR A 42 6.43 -7.71 14.88
N SER A 43 6.44 -7.83 13.55
CA SER A 43 5.53 -8.70 12.81
C SER A 43 6.03 -10.14 12.68
N GLY A 44 7.32 -10.41 12.98
CA GLY A 44 7.95 -11.70 12.74
C GLY A 44 8.22 -12.02 11.27
N LEU A 45 7.95 -11.10 10.35
CA LEU A 45 8.21 -11.28 8.91
C LEU A 45 9.63 -10.84 8.54
N GLN A 46 10.16 -11.44 7.47
CA GLN A 46 11.47 -11.12 6.92
C GLN A 46 11.34 -10.23 5.68
N VAL A 47 12.07 -9.11 5.62
CA VAL A 47 12.09 -8.28 4.43
C VAL A 47 12.66 -9.03 3.23
N CYS A 48 12.12 -8.78 2.05
CA CYS A 48 12.65 -9.33 0.82
C CYS A 48 13.87 -8.50 0.36
N GLU A 49 15.06 -9.10 0.42
CA GLU A 49 16.27 -8.50 -0.15
C GLU A 49 16.33 -8.75 -1.65
N PHE A 50 16.02 -7.75 -2.48
CA PHE A 50 16.13 -7.88 -3.93
C PHE A 50 17.58 -7.77 -4.44
N ARG A 51 18.49 -7.24 -3.64
CA ARG A 51 19.96 -7.21 -3.78
C ARG A 51 20.57 -7.31 -2.39
N PRO A 52 21.84 -7.73 -2.27
CA PRO A 52 22.51 -7.80 -0.97
C PRO A 52 22.41 -6.49 -0.18
N GLY A 53 21.83 -6.56 1.03
CA GLY A 53 21.61 -5.43 1.92
C GLY A 53 20.58 -4.41 1.45
N ARG A 54 19.74 -4.70 0.44
CA ARG A 54 18.74 -3.76 -0.10
C ARG A 54 17.36 -4.37 -0.16
N ALA A 55 16.40 -3.68 0.46
CA ALA A 55 14.96 -3.98 0.43
C ALA A 55 14.19 -2.92 -0.37
N VAL A 56 12.91 -3.18 -0.59
CA VAL A 56 11.99 -2.26 -1.27
C VAL A 56 10.91 -1.78 -0.30
N VAL A 57 10.75 -0.47 -0.22
CA VAL A 57 9.58 0.18 0.37
C VAL A 57 8.77 0.79 -0.76
N ASN A 58 7.47 0.50 -0.77
CA ASN A 58 6.53 1.06 -1.72
C ASN A 58 5.65 2.09 -1.01
N LEU A 59 5.66 3.32 -1.51
CA LEU A 59 4.74 4.38 -1.11
C LEU A 59 3.67 4.51 -2.19
N MET A 60 2.40 4.40 -1.80
CA MET A 60 1.30 4.43 -2.76
C MET A 60 0.19 5.38 -2.34
N LEU A 61 -0.44 6.01 -3.32
CA LEU A 61 -1.74 6.66 -3.18
C LEU A 61 -2.77 5.84 -3.95
N ALA A 62 -3.83 5.39 -3.27
CA ALA A 62 -5.03 4.86 -3.89
C ALA A 62 -6.16 5.90 -3.76
N ARG A 63 -6.86 6.13 -4.85
CA ARG A 63 -8.10 6.92 -4.91
C ARG A 63 -9.24 5.97 -5.19
N TYR A 64 -10.03 5.67 -4.20
CA TYR A 64 -11.21 4.83 -4.34
C TYR A 64 -12.38 5.67 -4.82
N ILE A 65 -12.93 5.32 -5.99
CA ILE A 65 -13.95 6.11 -6.70
C ILE A 65 -15.33 5.49 -6.54
N ASP A 66 -15.40 4.15 -6.56
CA ASP A 66 -16.61 3.37 -6.35
C ASP A 66 -16.27 2.05 -5.68
N GLY A 67 -17.00 1.70 -4.63
CA GLY A 67 -16.84 0.46 -3.88
C GLY A 67 -17.75 0.40 -2.66
N ASP A 68 -17.73 -0.73 -1.99
CA ASP A 68 -18.57 -1.00 -0.83
C ASP A 68 -18.21 -0.14 0.40
N LEU A 69 -16.99 0.39 0.43
CA LEU A 69 -16.51 1.30 1.47
C LEU A 69 -16.71 2.79 1.13
N GLY A 70 -17.31 3.10 -0.04
CA GLY A 70 -17.50 4.46 -0.51
C GLY A 70 -16.26 5.06 -1.19
N LYS A 71 -16.23 6.41 -1.27
CA LYS A 71 -15.15 7.17 -1.90
C LYS A 71 -14.18 7.68 -0.84
N TYR A 72 -12.88 7.47 -1.04
CA TYR A 72 -11.85 7.97 -0.15
C TYR A 72 -10.45 7.90 -0.79
N HIS A 73 -9.49 8.57 -0.14
CA HIS A 73 -8.07 8.45 -0.44
C HIS A 73 -7.39 7.60 0.63
N GLU A 74 -6.35 6.91 0.20
CA GLU A 74 -5.53 6.08 1.07
C GLU A 74 -4.07 6.21 0.69
N PHE A 75 -3.20 6.49 1.67
CA PHE A 75 -1.76 6.49 1.49
C PHE A 75 -1.15 5.30 2.20
N GLY A 76 -0.47 4.42 1.46
CA GLY A 76 0.15 3.22 1.99
C GLY A 76 1.66 3.32 2.07
N THR A 77 2.22 2.99 3.24
CA THR A 77 3.63 2.59 3.38
C THR A 77 3.70 1.08 3.49
N CYS A 78 4.23 0.46 2.44
CA CYS A 78 4.31 -0.98 2.32
C CYS A 78 5.78 -1.42 2.25
N VAL A 79 6.19 -2.33 3.11
CA VAL A 79 7.50 -2.98 3.05
C VAL A 79 7.34 -4.31 2.32
N MET A 80 8.18 -4.57 1.32
CA MET A 80 8.15 -5.86 0.63
C MET A 80 8.81 -6.93 1.48
N VAL A 81 8.04 -7.95 1.85
CA VAL A 81 8.45 -9.04 2.72
C VAL A 81 8.34 -10.39 2.03
N ASN A 82 9.13 -11.34 2.45
CA ASN A 82 9.02 -12.72 2.01
C ASN A 82 7.73 -13.37 2.57
N PRO A 83 7.14 -14.33 1.86
CA PRO A 83 6.14 -15.21 2.46
C PRO A 83 6.70 -15.89 3.73
N PRO A 84 5.86 -16.18 4.74
CA PRO A 84 6.29 -16.86 5.96
C PRO A 84 7.10 -18.13 5.67
N GLY A 85 8.23 -18.30 6.37
CA GLY A 85 9.12 -19.44 6.20
C GLY A 85 10.03 -19.39 4.97
N SER A 86 10.00 -18.30 4.18
CA SER A 86 10.89 -18.11 3.04
C SER A 86 12.02 -17.13 3.40
N ASP A 87 13.24 -17.47 3.02
CA ASP A 87 14.44 -16.64 3.08
C ASP A 87 14.96 -16.25 1.67
N ALA A 88 14.09 -16.36 0.67
CA ALA A 88 14.43 -16.12 -0.74
C ALA A 88 14.93 -14.67 -0.97
N ARG A 89 15.90 -14.54 -1.86
CA ARG A 89 16.55 -13.26 -2.20
C ARG A 89 16.63 -13.05 -3.70
N GLY A 90 16.83 -11.79 -4.09
CA GLY A 90 17.01 -11.42 -5.49
C GLY A 90 15.74 -10.94 -6.17
N LEU A 91 15.85 -10.57 -7.44
CA LEU A 91 14.72 -10.02 -8.21
C LEU A 91 13.55 -11.00 -8.38
N LYS A 92 13.84 -12.31 -8.46
CA LYS A 92 12.78 -13.32 -8.53
C LYS A 92 11.98 -13.36 -7.23
N ALA A 93 12.67 -13.36 -6.07
CA ALA A 93 12.03 -13.31 -4.77
C ALA A 93 11.17 -12.06 -4.60
N LEU A 94 11.61 -10.90 -5.11
CA LEU A 94 10.83 -9.67 -5.08
C LEU A 94 9.52 -9.82 -5.90
N GLY A 95 9.53 -10.59 -6.97
CA GLY A 95 8.32 -10.91 -7.75
C GLY A 95 7.29 -11.75 -6.99
N ASP A 96 7.76 -12.55 -6.03
CA ASP A 96 6.94 -13.43 -5.18
C ASP A 96 6.65 -12.79 -3.80
N ALA A 97 7.28 -11.64 -3.51
CA ALA A 97 7.13 -10.94 -2.22
C ALA A 97 5.73 -10.36 -2.05
N ALA A 98 5.29 -10.30 -0.81
CA ALA A 98 4.03 -9.66 -0.44
C ALA A 98 4.28 -8.29 0.21
N ALA A 99 3.25 -7.44 0.22
CA ALA A 99 3.30 -6.14 0.86
C ALA A 99 2.93 -6.29 2.35
N PHE A 100 3.83 -5.91 3.25
CA PHE A 100 3.48 -5.67 4.64
C PHE A 100 3.04 -4.22 4.81
N ILE A 101 1.81 -3.99 5.25
CA ILE A 101 1.25 -2.65 5.46
C ILE A 101 1.71 -2.14 6.82
N HIS A 102 2.61 -1.16 6.81
CA HIS A 102 3.15 -0.56 8.02
C HIS A 102 2.33 0.65 8.49
N HIS A 103 1.87 1.49 7.55
CA HIS A 103 0.95 2.61 7.79
C HIS A 103 -0.05 2.74 6.64
N LEU A 104 -1.27 3.18 6.97
CA LEU A 104 -2.35 3.32 6.00
C LEU A 104 -3.29 4.50 6.30
N PRO A 105 -2.81 5.77 6.26
CA PRO A 105 -3.66 6.95 6.38
C PRO A 105 -4.80 6.99 5.39
N VAL A 106 -5.97 7.44 5.84
CA VAL A 106 -7.21 7.59 5.04
C VAL A 106 -7.94 8.88 5.41
N ASP A 107 -8.80 9.39 4.50
CA ASP A 107 -9.59 10.60 4.73
C ASP A 107 -11.07 10.32 5.01
N GLN A 108 -11.43 9.08 5.37
CA GLN A 108 -12.83 8.70 5.58
C GLN A 108 -12.94 7.73 6.78
N SER A 109 -13.83 8.08 7.73
CA SER A 109 -13.98 7.37 9.01
C SER A 109 -14.53 5.95 8.88
N PHE A 110 -15.47 5.71 7.96
CA PHE A 110 -16.06 4.38 7.76
C PHE A 110 -15.01 3.36 7.29
N THR A 111 -14.17 3.73 6.30
CA THR A 111 -13.09 2.85 5.85
C THR A 111 -11.99 2.68 6.91
N LEU A 112 -11.77 3.69 7.76
CA LEU A 112 -10.85 3.57 8.89
C LEU A 112 -11.33 2.48 9.85
N GLU A 113 -12.59 2.52 10.27
CA GLU A 113 -13.17 1.52 11.18
C GLU A 113 -13.21 0.14 10.53
N ALA A 114 -13.72 0.04 9.28
CA ALA A 114 -13.75 -1.22 8.55
C ALA A 114 -12.34 -1.84 8.39
N GLY A 115 -11.35 -1.05 8.02
CA GLY A 115 -9.98 -1.51 7.83
C GLY A 115 -9.35 -2.05 9.10
N ARG A 116 -9.56 -1.37 10.22
CA ARG A 116 -9.07 -1.81 11.53
C ARG A 116 -9.77 -3.07 12.02
N THR A 117 -11.09 -3.12 11.90
CA THR A 117 -11.92 -4.19 12.44
C THR A 117 -11.80 -5.49 11.64
N ILE A 118 -11.90 -5.40 10.30
CA ILE A 118 -11.94 -6.60 9.43
C ILE A 118 -10.53 -7.15 9.19
N TRP A 119 -9.57 -6.26 8.89
CA TRP A 119 -8.26 -6.68 8.42
C TRP A 119 -7.11 -6.38 9.38
N GLY A 120 -7.36 -5.58 10.42
CA GLY A 120 -6.30 -5.12 11.31
C GLY A 120 -5.33 -4.13 10.64
N PHE A 121 -5.78 -3.41 9.61
CA PHE A 121 -4.94 -2.41 8.96
C PHE A 121 -4.62 -1.23 9.89
N PRO A 122 -3.37 -0.73 9.89
CA PRO A 122 -2.92 0.36 10.75
C PRO A 122 -3.39 1.72 10.21
N LYS A 123 -4.70 1.89 10.05
CA LYS A 123 -5.30 3.11 9.50
C LYS A 123 -5.32 4.23 10.53
N ILE A 124 -5.05 5.44 10.09
CA ILE A 124 -5.24 6.70 10.82
C ILE A 124 -6.01 7.67 9.94
N MET A 125 -6.66 8.67 10.56
CA MET A 125 -7.25 9.77 9.80
C MET A 125 -6.17 10.73 9.35
N ALA A 126 -6.26 11.20 8.10
CA ALA A 126 -5.34 12.19 7.53
C ALA A 126 -6.05 13.04 6.49
N ASP A 127 -5.46 14.20 6.22
CA ASP A 127 -5.90 15.11 5.16
C ASP A 127 -5.12 14.85 3.88
N PHE A 128 -5.81 14.87 2.75
CA PHE A 128 -5.22 14.67 1.42
C PHE A 128 -5.43 15.91 0.56
N LYS A 129 -4.35 16.39 -0.06
CA LYS A 129 -4.39 17.40 -1.11
C LYS A 129 -3.89 16.78 -2.41
N VAL A 130 -4.81 16.50 -3.32
CA VAL A 130 -4.48 15.85 -4.60
C VAL A 130 -4.63 16.86 -5.72
N ARG A 131 -3.65 16.91 -6.62
CA ARG A 131 -3.66 17.75 -7.84
C ARG A 131 -3.50 16.86 -9.07
N ASP A 132 -4.60 16.73 -9.81
CA ASP A 132 -4.64 16.06 -11.11
C ASP A 132 -4.03 16.94 -12.20
N ALA A 133 -2.72 16.90 -12.35
CA ALA A 133 -1.97 17.63 -13.35
C ALA A 133 -0.83 16.78 -13.91
N ASN A 134 0.00 17.34 -14.74
CA ASN A 134 1.28 16.74 -15.11
C ASN A 134 2.40 17.72 -14.72
N PRO A 135 3.20 17.42 -13.70
CA PRO A 135 3.18 16.19 -12.89
C PRO A 135 1.94 16.08 -11.99
N PHE A 136 1.52 14.84 -11.69
CA PHE A 136 0.53 14.53 -10.67
C PHE A 136 1.16 14.68 -9.29
N THR A 137 0.48 15.35 -8.35
CA THR A 137 1.02 15.52 -7.00
C THR A 137 -0.03 15.23 -5.95
N PHE A 138 0.41 14.76 -4.79
CA PHE A 138 -0.40 14.74 -3.59
C PHE A 138 0.43 15.04 -2.34
N ASP A 139 -0.24 15.58 -1.34
CA ASP A 139 0.27 15.74 0.02
C ASP A 139 -0.67 15.02 1.00
N VAL A 140 -0.07 14.35 1.97
CA VAL A 140 -0.76 13.73 3.11
C VAL A 140 -0.29 14.41 4.38
N SER A 141 -1.22 14.84 5.23
CA SER A 141 -0.95 15.53 6.49
C SER A 141 -1.89 15.08 7.59
N GLU A 142 -1.47 15.20 8.84
CA GLU A 142 -2.28 14.96 10.04
C GLU A 142 -2.14 16.18 10.96
N GLY A 143 -3.28 16.71 11.42
CA GLY A 143 -3.29 17.88 12.27
C GLY A 143 -2.55 19.11 11.69
N GLY A 144 -2.55 19.27 10.37
CA GLY A 144 -1.83 20.35 9.67
C GLY A 144 -0.34 20.08 9.44
N SER A 145 0.24 19.01 10.01
CA SER A 145 1.65 18.64 9.82
C SER A 145 1.81 17.70 8.64
N LEU A 146 2.67 18.06 7.69
CA LEU A 146 2.93 17.23 6.52
C LEU A 146 3.59 15.89 6.94
N ILE A 147 3.02 14.79 6.47
CA ILE A 147 3.63 13.46 6.54
C ILE A 147 4.52 13.26 5.30
N ALA A 148 3.91 13.26 4.12
CA ALA A 148 4.61 13.05 2.86
C ALA A 148 3.92 13.80 1.73
N GLY A 149 4.72 14.30 0.80
CA GLY A 149 4.26 14.78 -0.49
C GLY A 149 5.01 14.04 -1.60
N ILE A 150 4.30 13.59 -2.62
CA ILE A 150 4.93 12.92 -3.75
C ILE A 150 4.47 13.55 -5.06
N GLU A 151 5.45 13.81 -5.93
CA GLU A 151 5.26 14.25 -7.29
C GLU A 151 5.54 13.10 -8.24
N PHE A 152 4.61 12.81 -9.16
CA PHE A 152 4.72 11.76 -10.16
C PHE A 152 4.75 12.34 -11.56
N HIS A 153 5.82 12.10 -12.28
CA HIS A 153 5.88 12.34 -13.71
C HIS A 153 5.22 11.19 -14.47
N ARG A 154 4.44 11.54 -15.48
CA ARG A 154 3.72 10.57 -16.29
C ARG A 154 4.65 9.51 -16.89
N GLY A 155 4.35 8.24 -16.66
CA GLY A 155 5.07 7.08 -17.22
C GLY A 155 4.63 6.74 -18.63
N LEU A 156 5.39 5.84 -19.27
CA LEU A 156 5.03 5.25 -20.54
C LEU A 156 3.92 4.21 -20.34
N PRO A 157 2.95 4.11 -21.24
CA PRO A 157 1.92 3.09 -21.15
C PRO A 157 2.52 1.71 -21.39
N ILE A 158 2.08 0.73 -20.60
CA ILE A 158 2.37 -0.69 -20.85
C ILE A 158 1.20 -1.25 -21.66
N PRO A 159 1.40 -1.62 -22.92
CA PRO A 159 0.34 -2.19 -23.72
C PRO A 159 -0.21 -3.47 -23.09
N SER A 160 -1.52 -3.55 -22.98
CA SER A 160 -2.22 -4.77 -22.57
C SER A 160 -3.50 -4.88 -23.37
N LEU A 161 -3.68 -6.00 -24.07
CA LEU A 161 -4.89 -6.27 -24.83
C LEU A 161 -6.07 -6.68 -23.95
N ARG A 162 -5.81 -7.08 -22.72
CA ARG A 162 -6.83 -7.50 -21.75
C ARG A 162 -6.45 -6.98 -20.35
N PRO A 163 -7.43 -6.71 -19.46
CA PRO A 163 -7.16 -6.46 -18.06
C PRO A 163 -6.34 -7.63 -17.47
N ARG A 164 -5.36 -7.27 -16.64
CA ARG A 164 -4.58 -8.26 -15.89
C ARG A 164 -5.32 -8.58 -14.60
N SER A 165 -5.51 -9.87 -14.32
CA SER A 165 -5.99 -10.34 -13.03
C SER A 165 -4.84 -10.94 -12.25
N GLN A 166 -4.76 -10.62 -10.96
CA GLN A 166 -3.73 -11.10 -10.05
C GLN A 166 -4.35 -11.41 -8.70
N VAL A 167 -4.00 -12.56 -8.13
CA VAL A 167 -4.28 -12.87 -6.73
C VAL A 167 -3.07 -12.41 -5.94
N LEU A 168 -3.30 -11.57 -4.95
CA LEU A 168 -2.28 -10.92 -4.15
C LEU A 168 -2.49 -11.23 -2.66
N LYS A 169 -1.41 -11.11 -1.91
CA LYS A 169 -1.41 -11.23 -0.47
C LYS A 169 -0.81 -9.97 0.14
N THR A 170 -1.42 -9.53 1.20
CA THR A 170 -0.94 -8.42 2.00
C THR A 170 -0.87 -8.87 3.44
N TYR A 171 0.18 -8.46 4.15
CA TYR A 171 0.32 -8.74 5.57
C TYR A 171 0.09 -7.48 6.38
N THR A 172 -0.48 -7.66 7.55
CA THR A 172 -0.69 -6.62 8.55
C THR A 172 -0.42 -7.18 9.94
N PHE A 173 -0.24 -6.30 10.92
CA PHE A 173 -0.06 -6.68 12.31
C PHE A 173 -1.02 -5.88 13.19
N SER A 174 -1.81 -6.57 13.97
CA SER A 174 -2.70 -5.95 14.95
C SER A 174 -2.92 -6.88 16.14
N GLU A 175 -3.09 -6.31 17.33
CA GLU A 175 -3.36 -7.07 18.56
C GLU A 175 -2.34 -8.19 18.82
N GLY A 176 -1.05 -7.89 18.58
CA GLY A 176 0.03 -8.86 18.81
C GLY A 176 0.13 -9.98 17.76
N THR A 177 -0.62 -9.90 16.67
CA THR A 177 -0.74 -11.00 15.70
C THR A 177 -0.56 -10.51 14.26
N THR A 178 0.25 -11.24 13.50
CA THR A 178 0.37 -11.02 12.04
C THR A 178 -0.77 -11.73 11.32
N ARG A 179 -1.37 -11.03 10.37
CA ARG A 179 -2.50 -11.51 9.56
C ARG A 179 -2.17 -11.42 8.08
N GLU A 180 -2.66 -12.40 7.33
CA GLU A 180 -2.67 -12.38 5.86
C GLU A 180 -4.05 -11.92 5.38
N VAL A 181 -4.07 -10.96 4.47
CA VAL A 181 -5.28 -10.50 3.79
C VAL A 181 -5.17 -10.92 2.33
N PRO A 182 -5.94 -11.92 1.88
CA PRO A 182 -6.01 -12.29 0.47
C PRO A 182 -6.87 -11.29 -0.29
N TRP A 183 -6.43 -10.90 -1.48
CA TRP A 183 -7.20 -10.04 -2.35
C TRP A 183 -6.89 -10.28 -3.83
N GLU A 184 -7.85 -9.96 -4.65
CA GLU A 184 -7.71 -10.01 -6.08
C GLU A 184 -7.71 -8.60 -6.66
N MET A 185 -6.84 -8.37 -7.64
CA MET A 185 -6.78 -7.12 -8.37
C MET A 185 -6.96 -7.39 -9.87
N ARG A 186 -7.85 -6.60 -10.47
CA ARG A 186 -8.00 -6.55 -11.91
C ARG A 186 -7.74 -5.13 -12.37
N ASN A 187 -6.85 -4.95 -13.34
CA ASN A 187 -6.42 -3.61 -13.73
C ASN A 187 -6.19 -3.45 -15.23
N SER A 188 -6.29 -2.20 -15.66
CA SER A 188 -5.91 -1.75 -17.00
C SER A 188 -5.30 -0.35 -16.95
N GLY A 189 -4.75 0.12 -18.06
CA GLY A 189 -4.19 1.48 -18.10
C GLY A 189 -2.93 1.66 -17.26
N VAL A 190 -2.10 0.62 -17.18
CA VAL A 190 -0.84 0.65 -16.44
C VAL A 190 0.17 1.54 -17.16
N ARG A 191 0.80 2.43 -16.40
CA ARG A 191 1.94 3.25 -16.82
C ARG A 191 3.10 3.01 -15.89
N PHE A 192 4.31 3.04 -16.45
CA PHE A 192 5.53 2.74 -15.72
C PHE A 192 6.64 3.71 -16.13
N ARG A 193 7.50 4.05 -15.18
CA ARG A 193 8.69 4.88 -15.40
C ARG A 193 9.81 4.50 -14.45
N PRO A 194 11.04 4.28 -14.93
CA PRO A 194 12.23 4.29 -14.08
C PRO A 194 12.38 5.66 -13.43
N GLY A 195 12.62 5.72 -12.12
CA GLY A 195 12.52 6.97 -11.37
C GLY A 195 11.08 7.49 -11.38
N GLY A 196 10.91 8.75 -11.78
CA GLY A 196 9.63 9.38 -12.11
C GLY A 196 8.78 9.80 -10.92
N ALA A 197 9.19 9.52 -9.68
CA ALA A 197 8.56 10.09 -8.49
C ALA A 197 9.59 10.77 -7.60
N THR A 198 9.21 11.91 -7.03
CA THR A 198 10.03 12.69 -6.09
C THR A 198 9.29 12.78 -4.77
N LEU A 199 9.92 12.34 -3.69
CA LEU A 199 9.40 12.34 -2.33
C LEU A 199 9.84 13.60 -1.59
N ARG A 200 8.92 14.18 -0.82
CA ARG A 200 9.13 15.22 0.16
C ARG A 200 8.53 14.75 1.48
N LEU A 201 9.33 14.69 2.52
CA LEU A 201 8.89 14.37 3.89
C LEU A 201 8.71 15.67 4.68
N GLY A 202 7.72 15.68 5.57
CA GLY A 202 7.48 16.76 6.50
C GLY A 202 8.19 16.56 7.85
N ASP A 203 7.64 17.19 8.90
CA ASP A 203 8.19 17.12 10.26
C ASP A 203 7.32 16.27 11.22
N HIS A 204 6.31 15.62 10.71
CA HIS A 204 5.44 14.72 11.44
C HIS A 204 6.23 13.48 11.97
N PRO A 205 5.90 12.88 13.13
CA PRO A 205 6.56 11.67 13.64
C PRO A 205 6.64 10.55 12.60
N TYR A 206 5.57 10.29 11.86
CA TYR A 206 5.55 9.33 10.77
C TYR A 206 6.53 9.72 9.63
N ALA A 207 6.66 11.00 9.29
CA ALA A 207 7.66 11.45 8.32
C ALA A 207 9.10 11.19 8.79
N LYS A 208 9.38 11.38 10.10
CA LYS A 208 10.68 11.07 10.71
C LYS A 208 10.98 9.59 10.69
N GLU A 209 9.98 8.75 10.90
CA GLU A 209 10.10 7.30 10.76
C GLU A 209 10.43 6.91 9.31
N LEU A 210 9.71 7.46 8.32
CA LEU A 210 10.04 7.25 6.90
C LEU A 210 11.47 7.72 6.57
N ALA A 211 11.91 8.85 7.12
CA ALA A 211 13.27 9.35 6.94
C ALA A 211 14.32 8.39 7.52
N SER A 212 14.03 7.71 8.64
CA SER A 212 14.93 6.73 9.27
C SER A 212 15.19 5.48 8.41
N LEU A 213 14.31 5.20 7.45
CA LEU A 213 14.52 4.16 6.45
C LEU A 213 15.63 4.49 5.43
N GLY A 214 16.14 5.72 5.43
CA GLY A 214 17.09 6.16 4.42
C GLY A 214 16.49 6.25 3.02
N LEU A 215 15.20 6.61 2.92
CA LEU A 215 14.51 6.78 1.64
C LEU A 215 15.24 7.84 0.78
N PRO A 216 15.63 7.51 -0.45
CA PRO A 216 16.20 8.50 -1.34
C PRO A 216 15.09 9.49 -1.78
N LYS A 217 15.47 10.73 -2.12
CA LYS A 217 14.54 11.75 -2.60
C LYS A 217 13.78 11.30 -3.86
N ARG A 218 14.37 10.46 -4.70
CA ARG A 218 13.77 9.94 -5.94
C ARG A 218 13.52 8.45 -5.83
N ALA A 219 12.37 8.03 -6.30
CA ALA A 219 12.02 6.62 -6.40
C ALA A 219 12.95 5.89 -7.39
N MET A 220 13.16 4.60 -7.16
CA MET A 220 13.79 3.70 -8.13
C MET A 220 12.89 3.50 -9.35
N VAL A 221 11.60 3.37 -9.08
CA VAL A 221 10.55 3.11 -10.06
C VAL A 221 9.28 3.80 -9.61
N SER A 222 8.51 4.33 -10.54
CA SER A 222 7.15 4.78 -10.31
C SER A 222 6.18 4.25 -11.34
N GLY A 223 4.92 4.17 -10.96
CA GLY A 223 3.84 3.73 -11.83
C GLY A 223 2.51 4.36 -11.47
N SER A 224 1.60 4.30 -12.40
CA SER A 224 0.19 4.56 -12.16
C SER A 224 -0.67 3.52 -12.85
N VAL A 225 -1.78 3.19 -12.23
CA VAL A 225 -2.76 2.24 -12.75
C VAL A 225 -4.12 2.93 -12.69
N ALA A 226 -4.71 3.14 -13.84
CA ALA A 226 -6.10 3.58 -13.94
C ALA A 226 -7.00 2.34 -14.04
N ASN A 227 -8.28 2.49 -13.64
CA ASN A 227 -9.28 1.42 -13.70
C ASN A 227 -8.86 0.15 -12.94
N VAL A 228 -8.64 0.29 -11.66
CA VAL A 228 -8.38 -0.83 -10.76
C VAL A 228 -9.69 -1.29 -10.13
N GLU A 229 -9.96 -2.59 -10.22
CA GLU A 229 -10.99 -3.31 -9.47
C GLU A 229 -10.29 -4.19 -8.45
N MET A 230 -10.81 -4.25 -7.23
CA MET A 230 -10.24 -5.07 -6.15
C MET A 230 -11.35 -5.83 -5.43
N THR A 231 -11.01 -7.03 -4.94
CA THR A 231 -11.89 -7.84 -4.11
C THR A 231 -11.09 -8.33 -2.91
N PHE A 232 -11.49 -7.93 -1.71
CA PHE A 232 -10.80 -8.27 -0.47
C PHE A 232 -11.57 -9.33 0.29
N GLY A 233 -10.90 -10.45 0.60
CA GLY A 233 -11.40 -11.47 1.51
C GLY A 233 -11.21 -11.12 2.98
N ASP A 234 -11.64 -12.00 3.87
CA ASP A 234 -11.35 -11.90 5.30
C ASP A 234 -9.86 -12.07 5.59
N ALA A 235 -9.39 -11.44 6.67
CA ALA A 235 -8.04 -11.64 7.17
C ALA A 235 -7.90 -13.02 7.85
N HIS A 236 -6.75 -13.65 7.68
CA HIS A 236 -6.39 -14.91 8.33
C HIS A 236 -5.17 -14.73 9.22
N ILE A 237 -5.24 -15.25 10.46
CA ILE A 237 -4.09 -15.25 11.38
C ILE A 237 -3.01 -16.18 10.82
N LEU A 238 -1.78 -15.66 10.71
CA LEU A 238 -0.61 -16.49 10.41
C LEU A 238 -0.23 -17.28 11.69
N ARG A 239 -0.12 -18.58 11.54
CA ARG A 239 0.29 -19.50 12.61
C ARG A 239 1.76 -19.82 12.51
#